data_774d55a8b7433295586339ad0ddcaffb
#
_entry.id   774d55a8b7433295586339ad0ddcaffb
#
_cell.length_a   1.000
_cell.length_b   1.000
_cell.length_c   1.000
_cell.angle_alpha   90.00
_cell.angle_beta   90.00
_cell.angle_gamma   90.00
#
_symmetry.space_group_name_H-M   'P 1'
#
loop_
_entity.id
_entity.type
_entity.pdbx_description
1 polymer ?
#
loop_
_entity_poly.entity_id
_entity_poly.type
_entity_poly.pdbx_seq_one_letter_code
_entity_poly.pdbx_strand_id
1 'polypeptide(L)'
;MFRWFESLIDIFPPIEREMPPRSVWRFYLHYLRPLWPILLATLIAGLLLALVEVAMFDFLGRIVDMLAGKPGPDFFRQHAGELIWMAVITLVARPLFTGLHNLLVNQAIVPGLSNRSRWLMHNYVVRQSLGFFNNDFAGRIANRVMQTGTSLRESAVQMVDALWYIVVYTGSALWLFAQADPWLMAPLLLWLVVYVALMAFFVPRMKARAWVASDARSKATGRIVDGYTNISTLKLFAHAGREQAYVRDAIDELAVKHRGQTRVTTAMDTAIAVANGFLIVGTCALALWLWSRGQISVGAITLATGLVIRIHNMSGWIMWTVNGIFEDIGTVQDGMQTISQPVQVQDAADAVPLQVTQGQVRFEHIHFHYGKRGGVIAGLDLQVRAGEKIGLVGPSGAGKSTLVNVLLRLYDLEQGRILIDGQDIAAVTQESLRGQIGLVTQDTSLLHRSIRDNLLYGRPQASEAQLLDAVRKARADSFIDTLIDGEGRRGFDAHVGERGVKLSGGQRQRIAIARVLLKDAPILILDEATSALDSEVEAAIQDSLDALMGNKTVIAIAHRLSTIARMDRLVVMDAGKIVETGTHAQLIAHGRLYARLWARQTGGFVAADA
;
A
#
# COMPACT_ATOMS: atom_id res chain seq x y z
N MET A 1 27.53 -6.01 16.40
CA MET A 1 26.55 -7.09 16.60
C MET A 1 25.21 -6.76 15.95
N PHE A 2 24.50 -5.66 16.30
CA PHE A 2 23.19 -5.30 15.72
C PHE A 2 23.21 -5.23 14.19
N ARG A 3 24.15 -4.48 13.60
CA ARG A 3 24.27 -4.31 12.12
C ARG A 3 24.36 -5.64 11.35
N TRP A 4 24.94 -6.68 11.96
CA TRP A 4 25.01 -7.99 11.31
C TRP A 4 23.62 -8.63 11.23
N PHE A 5 22.81 -8.57 12.31
CA PHE A 5 21.43 -9.07 12.28
C PHE A 5 20.54 -8.26 11.35
N GLU A 6 20.69 -6.92 11.33
CA GLU A 6 19.98 -6.01 10.42
C GLU A 6 20.27 -6.33 8.94
N SER A 7 21.48 -6.80 8.63
CA SER A 7 21.89 -7.15 7.26
C SER A 7 21.46 -8.55 6.78
N LEU A 8 20.85 -9.37 7.65
CA LEU A 8 20.43 -10.73 7.29
C LEU A 8 19.29 -10.76 6.26
N ILE A 9 18.48 -9.71 6.20
CA ILE A 9 17.37 -9.59 5.25
C ILE A 9 17.65 -8.42 4.32
N ASP A 10 17.81 -8.73 3.03
CA ASP A 10 17.84 -7.70 2.00
C ASP A 10 16.44 -7.10 1.84
N ILE A 11 16.32 -5.82 2.18
CA ILE A 11 15.08 -5.05 2.11
C ILE A 11 14.72 -4.71 0.66
N PHE A 12 15.71 -4.56 -0.21
CA PHE A 12 15.56 -4.11 -1.59
C PHE A 12 15.99 -5.17 -2.62
N PRO A 13 15.36 -6.35 -2.62
CA PRO A 13 15.69 -7.39 -3.60
C PRO A 13 15.39 -6.94 -5.02
N PRO A 14 15.92 -7.64 -6.03
CA PRO A 14 15.57 -7.43 -7.42
C PRO A 14 14.05 -7.45 -7.61
N ILE A 15 13.56 -6.60 -8.52
CA ILE A 15 12.12 -6.41 -8.71
C ILE A 15 11.55 -7.61 -9.48
N GLU A 16 10.71 -8.38 -8.82
CA GLU A 16 9.95 -9.45 -9.44
C GLU A 16 8.79 -8.88 -10.27
N ARG A 17 8.55 -9.42 -11.48
CA ARG A 17 7.44 -9.01 -12.35
C ARG A 17 6.19 -9.85 -12.13
N GLU A 18 6.28 -10.90 -11.34
CA GLU A 18 5.18 -11.83 -11.09
C GLU A 18 4.08 -11.22 -10.22
N MET A 19 2.84 -11.58 -10.55
CA MET A 19 1.68 -11.16 -9.77
C MET A 19 1.69 -11.85 -8.40
N PRO A 20 1.56 -11.12 -7.29
CA PRO A 20 1.39 -11.73 -5.97
C PRO A 20 0.18 -12.67 -5.94
N PRO A 21 0.29 -13.85 -5.33
CA PRO A 21 -0.76 -14.86 -5.34
C PRO A 21 -2.08 -14.37 -4.71
N ARG A 22 -3.22 -14.83 -5.26
CA ARG A 22 -4.56 -14.51 -4.74
C ARG A 22 -5.03 -15.38 -3.56
N SER A 23 -4.32 -16.46 -3.27
CA SER A 23 -4.62 -17.32 -2.12
C SER A 23 -3.80 -16.87 -0.93
N VAL A 24 -4.43 -16.69 0.25
CA VAL A 24 -3.77 -16.24 1.49
C VAL A 24 -2.52 -17.06 1.79
N TRP A 25 -2.64 -18.40 1.80
CA TRP A 25 -1.52 -19.29 2.09
C TRP A 25 -0.36 -19.13 1.09
N ARG A 26 -0.66 -19.05 -0.21
CA ARG A 26 0.36 -18.84 -1.25
C ARG A 26 0.97 -17.43 -1.15
N PHE A 27 0.20 -16.44 -0.75
CA PHE A 27 0.67 -15.08 -0.53
C PHE A 27 1.68 -15.03 0.62
N TYR A 28 1.37 -15.67 1.75
CA TYR A 28 2.34 -15.82 2.84
C TYR A 28 3.61 -16.54 2.38
N LEU A 29 3.48 -17.67 1.70
CA LEU A 29 4.63 -18.42 1.20
C LEU A 29 5.50 -17.61 0.23
N HIS A 30 4.89 -16.80 -0.63
CA HIS A 30 5.61 -15.94 -1.59
C HIS A 30 6.59 -14.99 -0.87
N TYR A 31 6.16 -14.35 0.22
CA TYR A 31 7.00 -13.41 0.96
C TYR A 31 7.89 -14.06 2.01
N LEU A 32 7.48 -15.20 2.61
CA LEU A 32 8.21 -15.87 3.69
C LEU A 32 9.24 -16.89 3.19
N ARG A 33 8.99 -17.53 2.05
CA ARG A 33 9.88 -18.57 1.49
C ARG A 33 11.34 -18.14 1.35
N PRO A 34 11.67 -16.92 0.88
CA PRO A 34 13.08 -16.50 0.81
C PRO A 34 13.76 -16.33 2.17
N LEU A 35 12.97 -16.23 3.25
CA LEU A 35 13.44 -15.94 4.61
C LEU A 35 13.43 -17.19 5.51
N TRP A 36 13.18 -18.38 4.93
CA TRP A 36 13.07 -19.64 5.69
C TRP A 36 14.27 -19.94 6.63
N PRO A 37 15.54 -19.59 6.29
CA PRO A 37 16.66 -19.88 7.20
C PRO A 37 16.58 -19.04 8.47
N ILE A 38 16.15 -17.77 8.37
CA ILE A 38 16.02 -16.85 9.50
C ILE A 38 14.83 -17.26 10.37
N LEU A 39 13.71 -17.64 9.73
CA LEU A 39 12.53 -18.15 10.44
C LEU A 39 12.85 -19.45 11.18
N LEU A 40 13.62 -20.34 10.57
CA LEU A 40 14.08 -21.57 11.22
C LEU A 40 15.03 -21.26 12.38
N ALA A 41 15.96 -20.34 12.22
CA ALA A 41 16.86 -19.92 13.30
C ALA A 41 16.07 -19.32 14.49
N THR A 42 15.04 -18.50 14.21
CA THR A 42 14.15 -17.94 15.22
C THR A 42 13.37 -19.04 15.95
N LEU A 43 12.86 -20.01 15.21
CA LEU A 43 12.15 -21.17 15.73
C LEU A 43 13.04 -22.02 16.65
N ILE A 44 14.30 -22.26 16.27
CA ILE A 44 15.28 -22.99 17.10
C ILE A 44 15.62 -22.17 18.35
N ALA A 45 15.86 -20.87 18.23
CA ALA A 45 16.16 -20.00 19.37
C ALA A 45 14.99 -19.95 20.36
N GLY A 46 13.75 -19.88 19.85
CA GLY A 46 12.53 -19.96 20.67
C GLY A 46 12.35 -21.29 21.37
N LEU A 47 12.68 -22.41 20.69
CA LEU A 47 12.69 -23.76 21.29
C LEU A 47 13.66 -23.82 22.47
N LEU A 48 14.91 -23.41 22.24
CA LEU A 48 15.94 -23.45 23.27
C LEU A 48 15.57 -22.59 24.48
N LEU A 49 14.99 -21.41 24.23
CA LEU A 49 14.49 -20.53 25.27
C LEU A 49 13.36 -21.21 26.08
N ALA A 50 12.40 -21.82 25.41
CA ALA A 50 11.29 -22.50 26.07
C ALA A 50 11.74 -23.68 26.91
N LEU A 51 12.70 -24.50 26.42
CA LEU A 51 13.28 -25.60 27.18
C LEU A 51 14.02 -25.12 28.42
N VAL A 52 14.78 -24.04 28.34
CA VAL A 52 15.44 -23.41 29.49
C VAL A 52 14.42 -22.92 30.52
N GLU A 53 13.35 -22.30 30.09
CA GLU A 53 12.29 -21.85 31.02
C GLU A 53 11.59 -23.02 31.71
N VAL A 54 11.33 -24.12 31.02
CA VAL A 54 10.76 -25.35 31.63
C VAL A 54 11.74 -25.94 32.66
N ALA A 55 13.03 -25.99 32.32
CA ALA A 55 14.06 -26.48 33.25
C ALA A 55 14.12 -25.67 34.56
N MET A 56 13.81 -24.36 34.52
CA MET A 56 13.78 -23.55 35.74
C MET A 56 12.66 -23.98 36.72
N PHE A 57 11.52 -24.48 36.22
CA PHE A 57 10.50 -25.04 37.10
C PHE A 57 10.90 -26.39 37.70
N ASP A 58 11.60 -27.25 36.94
CA ASP A 58 12.21 -28.48 37.45
C ASP A 58 13.23 -28.17 38.56
N PHE A 59 14.07 -27.15 38.35
CA PHE A 59 15.04 -26.69 39.38
C PHE A 59 14.35 -26.26 40.67
N LEU A 60 13.23 -25.54 40.58
CA LEU A 60 12.48 -25.12 41.76
C LEU A 60 11.99 -26.35 42.55
N GLY A 61 11.45 -27.36 41.87
CA GLY A 61 11.07 -28.62 42.49
C GLY A 61 12.23 -29.34 43.17
N ARG A 62 13.36 -29.48 42.50
CA ARG A 62 14.57 -30.12 43.05
C ARG A 62 15.15 -29.38 44.24
N ILE A 63 15.18 -28.03 44.21
CA ILE A 63 15.64 -27.22 45.37
C ILE A 63 14.77 -27.50 46.60
N VAL A 64 13.44 -27.58 46.41
CA VAL A 64 12.52 -27.88 47.51
C VAL A 64 12.73 -29.27 48.05
N ASP A 65 13.01 -30.28 47.20
CA ASP A 65 13.32 -31.64 47.64
C ASP A 65 14.67 -31.71 48.38
N MET A 66 15.69 -30.99 47.94
CA MET A 66 16.96 -30.87 48.68
C MET A 66 16.77 -30.25 50.06
N LEU A 67 15.85 -29.27 50.21
CA LEU A 67 15.56 -28.62 51.48
C LEU A 67 14.67 -29.49 52.39
N ALA A 68 13.87 -30.40 51.83
CA ALA A 68 13.06 -31.32 52.61
C ALA A 68 13.89 -32.39 53.31
N GLY A 69 15.14 -32.65 52.85
CA GLY A 69 16.15 -33.39 53.57
C GLY A 69 16.66 -32.54 54.77
N LYS A 70 17.20 -33.19 55.81
CA LYS A 70 17.80 -32.44 56.93
C LYS A 70 19.10 -31.77 56.45
N PRO A 71 19.17 -30.40 56.43
CA PRO A 71 20.38 -29.73 55.99
C PRO A 71 21.54 -29.99 56.97
N GLY A 72 22.61 -30.55 56.49
CA GLY A 72 23.84 -30.75 57.24
C GLY A 72 24.92 -29.70 56.85
N PRO A 73 26.04 -29.62 57.60
CA PRO A 73 27.13 -28.66 57.32
C PRO A 73 27.75 -28.87 55.93
N ASP A 74 27.62 -30.07 55.32
CA ASP A 74 28.13 -30.40 53.98
C ASP A 74 27.11 -30.22 52.85
N PHE A 75 25.92 -29.62 53.09
CA PHE A 75 24.85 -29.46 52.13
C PHE A 75 25.33 -28.86 50.79
N PHE A 76 26.00 -27.73 50.84
CA PHE A 76 26.51 -27.06 49.65
C PHE A 76 27.59 -27.89 48.92
N ARG A 77 28.38 -28.66 49.61
CA ARG A 77 29.41 -29.51 49.03
C ARG A 77 28.77 -30.69 48.28
N GLN A 78 27.74 -31.29 48.86
CA GLN A 78 27.01 -32.41 48.26
C GLN A 78 26.22 -32.02 47.02
N HIS A 79 25.60 -30.84 46.99
CA HIS A 79 24.76 -30.33 45.91
C HIS A 79 25.46 -29.30 45.03
N ALA A 80 26.75 -29.01 45.20
CA ALA A 80 27.48 -27.96 44.52
C ALA A 80 27.36 -28.06 42.98
N GLY A 81 27.52 -29.25 42.39
CA GLY A 81 27.46 -29.47 40.95
C GLY A 81 26.09 -29.13 40.39
N GLU A 82 25.02 -29.53 41.08
CA GLU A 82 23.64 -29.29 40.63
C GLU A 82 23.27 -27.83 40.79
N LEU A 83 23.63 -27.19 41.90
CA LEU A 83 23.38 -25.77 42.10
C LEU A 83 24.15 -24.87 41.09
N ILE A 84 25.41 -25.23 40.79
CA ILE A 84 26.22 -24.53 39.78
C ILE A 84 25.56 -24.71 38.40
N TRP A 85 25.10 -25.94 38.06
CA TRP A 85 24.41 -26.17 36.78
C TRP A 85 23.13 -25.37 36.66
N MET A 86 22.29 -25.29 37.71
CA MET A 86 21.11 -24.44 37.76
C MET A 86 21.47 -22.97 37.59
N ALA A 87 22.53 -22.51 38.27
CA ALA A 87 23.02 -21.12 38.13
C ALA A 87 23.50 -20.83 36.70
N VAL A 88 24.25 -21.71 36.06
CA VAL A 88 24.73 -21.57 34.67
C VAL A 88 23.56 -21.49 33.70
N ILE A 89 22.58 -22.37 33.83
CA ILE A 89 21.39 -22.32 32.97
C ILE A 89 20.64 -20.99 33.13
N THR A 90 20.42 -20.53 34.35
CA THR A 90 19.65 -19.34 34.63
C THR A 90 20.39 -18.05 34.27
N LEU A 91 21.70 -17.97 34.60
CA LEU A 91 22.49 -16.74 34.43
C LEU A 91 23.18 -16.62 33.08
N VAL A 92 23.41 -17.74 32.37
CA VAL A 92 24.12 -17.72 31.09
C VAL A 92 23.22 -18.18 29.95
N ALA A 93 22.66 -19.39 30.02
CA ALA A 93 21.91 -19.95 28.90
C ALA A 93 20.63 -19.14 28.63
N ARG A 94 19.86 -18.80 29.65
CA ARG A 94 18.62 -18.03 29.49
C ARG A 94 18.83 -16.64 28.86
N PRO A 95 19.71 -15.77 29.38
CA PRO A 95 19.99 -14.47 28.75
C PRO A 95 20.54 -14.63 27.33
N LEU A 96 21.39 -15.63 27.07
CA LEU A 96 21.94 -15.90 25.75
C LEU A 96 20.84 -16.22 24.73
N PHE A 97 19.96 -17.18 25.03
CA PHE A 97 18.89 -17.56 24.10
C PHE A 97 17.81 -16.48 23.99
N THR A 98 17.47 -15.77 25.07
CA THR A 98 16.59 -14.60 25.03
C THR A 98 17.20 -13.50 24.15
N GLY A 99 18.48 -13.21 24.32
CA GLY A 99 19.19 -12.22 23.51
C GLY A 99 19.23 -12.61 22.04
N LEU A 100 19.54 -13.88 21.73
CA LEU A 100 19.57 -14.40 20.37
C LEU A 100 18.19 -14.33 19.70
N HIS A 101 17.14 -14.79 20.39
CA HIS A 101 15.76 -14.72 19.89
C HIS A 101 15.35 -13.26 19.62
N ASN A 102 15.58 -12.36 20.57
CA ASN A 102 15.26 -10.95 20.43
C ASN A 102 16.07 -10.27 19.30
N LEU A 103 17.31 -10.64 19.07
CA LEU A 103 18.12 -10.14 17.97
C LEU A 103 17.56 -10.60 16.61
N LEU A 104 17.16 -11.87 16.49
CA LEU A 104 16.55 -12.40 15.27
C LEU A 104 15.18 -11.74 14.99
N VAL A 105 14.32 -11.63 16.01
CA VAL A 105 13.00 -11.05 15.83
C VAL A 105 13.08 -9.54 15.64
N ASN A 106 13.68 -8.79 16.59
CA ASN A 106 13.59 -7.33 16.63
C ASN A 106 14.55 -6.64 15.64
N GLN A 107 15.70 -7.24 15.32
CA GLN A 107 16.67 -6.61 14.42
C GLN A 107 16.62 -7.14 13.00
N ALA A 108 16.32 -8.44 12.79
CA ALA A 108 16.25 -9.01 11.46
C ALA A 108 14.80 -9.02 10.91
N ILE A 109 13.87 -9.71 11.60
CA ILE A 109 12.53 -9.97 11.05
C ILE A 109 11.66 -8.70 11.07
N VAL A 110 11.58 -7.99 12.19
CA VAL A 110 10.67 -6.84 12.33
C VAL A 110 10.92 -5.75 11.29
N PRO A 111 12.12 -5.20 11.13
CA PRO A 111 12.40 -4.22 10.09
C PRO A 111 12.52 -4.86 8.70
N GLY A 112 13.17 -6.02 8.59
CA GLY A 112 13.51 -6.67 7.33
C GLY A 112 12.28 -7.15 6.57
N LEU A 113 11.46 -8.01 7.17
CA LEU A 113 10.30 -8.60 6.49
C LEU A 113 9.25 -7.56 6.13
N SER A 114 8.92 -6.63 7.06
CA SER A 114 7.93 -5.58 6.77
C SER A 114 8.34 -4.69 5.61
N ASN A 115 9.60 -4.21 5.62
CA ASN A 115 10.06 -3.28 4.60
C ASN A 115 10.32 -3.97 3.26
N ARG A 116 10.85 -5.21 3.27
CA ARG A 116 10.98 -6.03 2.06
C ARG A 116 9.62 -6.27 1.40
N SER A 117 8.61 -6.67 2.19
CA SER A 117 7.26 -6.90 1.67
C SER A 117 6.65 -5.62 1.10
N ARG A 118 6.78 -4.48 1.81
CA ARG A 118 6.32 -3.17 1.33
C ARG A 118 7.00 -2.77 0.03
N TRP A 119 8.30 -2.97 -0.08
CA TRP A 119 9.07 -2.68 -1.29
C TRP A 119 8.57 -3.48 -2.49
N LEU A 120 8.41 -4.80 -2.34
CA LEU A 120 7.91 -5.67 -3.40
C LEU A 120 6.47 -5.32 -3.81
N MET A 121 5.58 -5.11 -2.83
CA MET A 121 4.20 -4.69 -3.07
C MET A 121 4.12 -3.33 -3.75
N HIS A 122 4.89 -2.34 -3.29
CA HIS A 122 4.95 -1.00 -3.90
C HIS A 122 5.39 -1.07 -5.36
N ASN A 123 6.47 -1.80 -5.65
CA ASN A 123 6.97 -1.94 -7.02
C ASN A 123 5.96 -2.63 -7.95
N TYR A 124 5.19 -3.59 -7.44
CA TYR A 124 4.12 -4.20 -8.21
C TYR A 124 2.96 -3.23 -8.45
N VAL A 125 2.52 -2.52 -7.42
CA VAL A 125 1.39 -1.57 -7.49
C VAL A 125 1.70 -0.39 -8.41
N VAL A 126 2.90 0.17 -8.40
CA VAL A 126 3.28 1.30 -9.29
C VAL A 126 3.17 0.93 -10.78
N ARG A 127 3.23 -0.35 -11.13
CA ARG A 127 3.07 -0.83 -12.52
C ARG A 127 1.62 -1.02 -12.94
N GLN A 128 0.66 -0.84 -12.04
CA GLN A 128 -0.75 -0.94 -12.38
C GLN A 128 -1.17 0.14 -13.39
N SER A 129 -2.23 -0.14 -14.15
CA SER A 129 -2.79 0.78 -15.13
C SER A 129 -3.34 2.06 -14.46
N LEU A 130 -3.46 3.14 -15.23
CA LEU A 130 -4.11 4.36 -14.76
C LEU A 130 -5.55 4.08 -14.30
N GLY A 131 -6.26 3.16 -14.95
CA GLY A 131 -7.61 2.74 -14.55
C GLY A 131 -7.67 2.17 -13.14
N PHE A 132 -6.65 1.44 -12.71
CA PHE A 132 -6.56 0.93 -11.34
C PHE A 132 -6.52 2.09 -10.32
N PHE A 133 -5.69 3.11 -10.55
CA PHE A 133 -5.58 4.26 -9.65
C PHE A 133 -6.81 5.18 -9.70
N ASN A 134 -7.51 5.26 -10.82
CA ASN A 134 -8.73 6.05 -10.95
C ASN A 134 -9.94 5.40 -10.24
N ASN A 135 -9.90 4.07 -10.03
CA ASN A 135 -10.98 3.32 -9.38
C ASN A 135 -10.83 3.23 -7.86
N ASP A 136 -9.70 3.67 -7.29
CA ASP A 136 -9.45 3.64 -5.85
C ASP A 136 -8.69 4.90 -5.39
N PHE A 137 -8.87 5.31 -4.13
CA PHE A 137 -8.16 6.47 -3.57
C PHE A 137 -6.68 6.12 -3.33
N ALA A 138 -5.77 6.99 -3.76
CA ALA A 138 -4.33 6.82 -3.58
C ALA A 138 -3.92 6.58 -2.12
N GLY A 139 -4.54 7.32 -1.18
CA GLY A 139 -4.32 7.11 0.26
C GLY A 139 -4.76 5.74 0.75
N ARG A 140 -5.84 5.18 0.21
CA ARG A 140 -6.32 3.83 0.55
C ARG A 140 -5.36 2.76 0.03
N ILE A 141 -4.91 2.89 -1.22
CA ILE A 141 -3.91 1.99 -1.81
C ILE A 141 -2.61 2.01 -0.99
N ALA A 142 -2.10 3.21 -0.69
CA ALA A 142 -0.88 3.37 0.12
C ALA A 142 -1.02 2.74 1.51
N ASN A 143 -2.14 2.99 2.19
CA ASN A 143 -2.42 2.42 3.50
C ASN A 143 -2.48 0.88 3.46
N ARG A 144 -3.14 0.30 2.44
CA ARG A 144 -3.18 -1.15 2.24
C ARG A 144 -1.79 -1.76 2.05
N VAL A 145 -0.94 -1.17 1.23
CA VAL A 145 0.46 -1.62 1.04
C VAL A 145 1.22 -1.57 2.37
N MET A 146 1.10 -0.46 3.11
CA MET A 146 1.81 -0.26 4.37
C MET A 146 1.34 -1.21 5.47
N GLN A 147 0.02 -1.39 5.63
CA GLN A 147 -0.56 -2.26 6.65
C GLN A 147 -0.36 -3.75 6.32
N THR A 148 -0.52 -4.15 5.06
CA THR A 148 -0.32 -5.56 4.66
C THR A 148 1.08 -6.05 5.01
N GLY A 149 2.12 -5.23 4.77
CA GLY A 149 3.50 -5.59 5.13
C GLY A 149 3.72 -5.75 6.63
N THR A 150 3.04 -4.94 7.46
CA THR A 150 3.08 -5.07 8.92
C THR A 150 2.33 -6.31 9.39
N SER A 151 1.08 -6.47 8.96
CA SER A 151 0.24 -7.59 9.41
C SER A 151 0.73 -8.95 8.93
N LEU A 152 1.35 -9.02 7.74
CA LEU A 152 2.02 -10.25 7.27
C LEU A 152 3.17 -10.65 8.20
N ARG A 153 3.97 -9.68 8.66
CA ARG A 153 5.05 -9.93 9.62
C ARG A 153 4.50 -10.31 11.00
N GLU A 154 3.56 -9.52 11.54
CA GLU A 154 2.99 -9.75 12.89
C GLU A 154 2.39 -11.16 12.99
N SER A 155 1.51 -11.51 12.05
CA SER A 155 0.90 -12.83 12.03
C SER A 155 1.93 -13.97 11.85
N ALA A 156 2.97 -13.77 11.01
CA ALA A 156 4.01 -14.79 10.82
C ALA A 156 4.83 -15.01 12.11
N VAL A 157 5.26 -13.94 12.78
CA VAL A 157 6.02 -14.03 14.04
C VAL A 157 5.14 -14.61 15.14
N GLN A 158 3.91 -14.12 15.29
CA GLN A 158 2.99 -14.63 16.30
C GLN A 158 2.63 -16.11 16.10
N MET A 159 2.50 -16.57 14.85
CA MET A 159 2.28 -18.00 14.57
C MET A 159 3.46 -18.85 15.01
N VAL A 160 4.69 -18.40 14.74
CA VAL A 160 5.89 -19.13 15.16
C VAL A 160 5.99 -19.16 16.68
N ASP A 161 5.87 -18.02 17.33
CA ASP A 161 6.03 -17.92 18.79
C ASP A 161 4.91 -18.63 19.54
N ALA A 162 3.63 -18.37 19.21
CA ALA A 162 2.50 -18.94 19.94
C ALA A 162 2.41 -20.47 19.78
N LEU A 163 2.56 -20.97 18.55
CA LEU A 163 2.50 -22.41 18.30
C LEU A 163 3.60 -23.15 19.06
N TRP A 164 4.81 -22.58 19.05
CA TRP A 164 5.97 -23.19 19.67
C TRP A 164 5.85 -23.20 21.19
N TYR A 165 5.44 -22.06 21.77
CA TYR A 165 5.18 -21.99 23.20
C TYR A 165 4.13 -23.01 23.65
N ILE A 166 2.99 -23.09 22.95
CA ILE A 166 1.93 -24.05 23.30
C ILE A 166 2.47 -25.49 23.27
N VAL A 167 3.12 -25.89 22.17
CA VAL A 167 3.57 -27.26 21.96
C VAL A 167 4.66 -27.63 22.96
N VAL A 168 5.67 -26.79 23.12
CA VAL A 168 6.81 -27.09 23.98
C VAL A 168 6.42 -27.07 25.45
N TYR A 169 5.70 -26.02 25.91
CA TYR A 169 5.33 -25.97 27.33
C TYR A 169 4.33 -27.03 27.73
N THR A 170 3.29 -27.27 26.92
CA THR A 170 2.31 -28.31 27.24
C THR A 170 2.94 -29.69 27.17
N GLY A 171 3.75 -29.95 26.15
CA GLY A 171 4.46 -31.23 26.01
C GLY A 171 5.46 -31.46 27.12
N SER A 172 6.25 -30.45 27.50
CA SER A 172 7.21 -30.57 28.60
C SER A 172 6.53 -30.73 29.96
N ALA A 173 5.40 -29.99 30.19
CA ALA A 173 4.64 -30.14 31.42
C ALA A 173 4.05 -31.55 31.55
N LEU A 174 3.49 -32.12 30.48
CA LEU A 174 2.99 -33.48 30.45
C LEU A 174 4.14 -34.50 30.73
N TRP A 175 5.29 -34.29 30.11
CA TRP A 175 6.44 -35.14 30.32
C TRP A 175 6.96 -35.10 31.77
N LEU A 176 7.11 -33.93 32.37
CA LEU A 176 7.52 -33.77 33.75
C LEU A 176 6.51 -34.33 34.74
N PHE A 177 5.19 -34.16 34.47
CA PHE A 177 4.13 -34.78 35.29
C PHE A 177 4.18 -36.28 35.21
N ALA A 178 4.37 -36.87 34.00
CA ALA A 178 4.49 -38.32 33.84
C ALA A 178 5.70 -38.92 34.60
N GLN A 179 6.79 -38.15 34.71
CA GLN A 179 7.97 -38.59 35.48
C GLN A 179 7.70 -38.53 36.99
N ALA A 180 6.94 -37.54 37.48
CA ALA A 180 6.63 -37.45 38.90
C ALA A 180 5.56 -38.49 39.29
N ASP A 181 4.42 -38.49 38.61
CA ASP A 181 3.34 -39.48 38.70
C ASP A 181 2.38 -39.34 37.51
N PRO A 182 2.04 -40.41 36.77
CA PRO A 182 1.15 -40.33 35.61
C PRO A 182 -0.24 -39.72 35.89
N TRP A 183 -0.77 -39.87 37.12
CA TRP A 183 -2.05 -39.26 37.46
C TRP A 183 -2.05 -37.74 37.45
N LEU A 184 -0.90 -37.08 37.66
CA LEU A 184 -0.77 -35.65 37.58
C LEU A 184 -1.05 -35.09 36.17
N MET A 185 -0.96 -35.94 35.15
CA MET A 185 -1.35 -35.52 33.78
C MET A 185 -2.85 -35.33 33.62
N ALA A 186 -3.68 -36.00 34.41
CA ALA A 186 -5.12 -36.03 34.19
C ALA A 186 -5.80 -34.62 34.25
N PRO A 187 -5.52 -33.77 35.25
CA PRO A 187 -6.10 -32.41 35.28
C PRO A 187 -5.66 -31.56 34.06
N LEU A 188 -4.40 -31.70 33.64
CA LEU A 188 -3.86 -30.95 32.49
C LEU A 188 -4.46 -31.42 31.17
N LEU A 189 -4.61 -32.71 30.96
CA LEU A 189 -5.27 -33.27 29.77
C LEU A 189 -6.75 -32.87 29.69
N LEU A 190 -7.47 -32.96 30.82
CA LEU A 190 -8.86 -32.50 30.88
C LEU A 190 -8.96 -31.00 30.55
N TRP A 191 -8.11 -30.19 31.15
CA TRP A 191 -8.05 -28.77 30.86
C TRP A 191 -7.75 -28.50 29.38
N LEU A 192 -6.81 -29.21 28.77
CA LEU A 192 -6.47 -29.06 27.35
C LEU A 192 -7.69 -29.33 26.45
N VAL A 193 -8.45 -30.38 26.74
CA VAL A 193 -9.69 -30.70 26.01
C VAL A 193 -10.71 -29.55 26.16
N VAL A 194 -10.93 -29.08 27.39
CA VAL A 194 -11.84 -27.96 27.66
C VAL A 194 -11.36 -26.69 26.97
N TYR A 195 -10.07 -26.38 27.05
CA TYR A 195 -9.49 -25.20 26.41
C TYR A 195 -9.67 -25.21 24.88
N VAL A 196 -9.36 -26.34 24.24
CA VAL A 196 -9.59 -26.51 22.79
C VAL A 196 -11.07 -26.38 22.44
N ALA A 197 -11.97 -26.93 23.24
CA ALA A 197 -13.41 -26.79 23.03
C ALA A 197 -13.88 -25.32 23.17
N LEU A 198 -13.38 -24.59 24.18
CA LEU A 198 -13.64 -23.16 24.35
C LEU A 198 -13.14 -22.36 23.14
N MET A 199 -11.91 -22.62 22.67
CA MET A 199 -11.36 -21.98 21.49
C MET A 199 -12.20 -22.26 20.24
N ALA A 200 -12.57 -23.52 20.01
CA ALA A 200 -13.43 -23.91 18.88
C ALA A 200 -14.82 -23.24 18.93
N PHE A 201 -15.35 -22.97 20.13
CA PHE A 201 -16.63 -22.31 20.31
C PHE A 201 -16.54 -20.78 20.15
N PHE A 202 -15.58 -20.13 20.78
CA PHE A 202 -15.51 -18.67 20.85
C PHE A 202 -14.82 -18.01 19.65
N VAL A 203 -13.75 -18.60 19.11
CA VAL A 203 -12.95 -17.98 18.02
C VAL A 203 -13.79 -17.69 16.77
N PRO A 204 -14.63 -18.60 16.25
CA PRO A 204 -15.47 -18.28 15.09
C PRO A 204 -16.48 -17.15 15.38
N ARG A 205 -17.02 -17.10 16.60
CA ARG A 205 -17.96 -16.05 17.03
C ARG A 205 -17.28 -14.69 17.14
N MET A 206 -16.07 -14.66 17.68
CA MET A 206 -15.27 -13.45 17.74
C MET A 206 -14.94 -12.93 16.35
N LYS A 207 -14.49 -13.81 15.44
CA LYS A 207 -14.21 -13.46 14.04
C LYS A 207 -15.43 -12.82 13.37
N ALA A 208 -16.62 -13.41 13.53
CA ALA A 208 -17.85 -12.88 12.96
C ALA A 208 -18.20 -11.49 13.52
N ARG A 209 -18.05 -11.29 14.84
CA ARG A 209 -18.34 -10.00 15.49
C ARG A 209 -17.28 -8.95 15.18
N ALA A 210 -16.01 -9.33 15.11
CA ALA A 210 -14.91 -8.45 14.73
C ALA A 210 -15.10 -7.93 13.30
N TRP A 211 -15.53 -8.77 12.37
CA TRP A 211 -15.82 -8.35 10.99
C TRP A 211 -16.91 -7.26 10.93
N VAL A 212 -18.02 -7.47 11.66
CA VAL A 212 -19.12 -6.49 11.73
C VAL A 212 -18.69 -5.18 12.37
N ALA A 213 -17.85 -5.23 13.40
CA ALA A 213 -17.30 -4.03 14.05
C ALA A 213 -16.31 -3.29 13.13
N SER A 214 -15.52 -4.03 12.36
CA SER A 214 -14.59 -3.47 11.37
C SER A 214 -15.32 -2.75 10.23
N ASP A 215 -16.43 -3.32 9.70
CA ASP A 215 -17.27 -2.66 8.70
C ASP A 215 -17.84 -1.34 9.22
N ALA A 216 -18.39 -1.34 10.45
CA ALA A 216 -18.90 -0.13 11.09
C ALA A 216 -17.80 0.92 11.31
N ARG A 217 -16.58 0.50 11.68
CA ARG A 217 -15.41 1.39 11.80
C ARG A 217 -15.06 2.03 10.47
N SER A 218 -15.04 1.24 9.40
CA SER A 218 -14.75 1.73 8.04
C SER A 218 -15.79 2.76 7.57
N LYS A 219 -17.07 2.53 7.88
CA LYS A 219 -18.15 3.49 7.57
C LYS A 219 -17.99 4.79 8.36
N ALA A 220 -17.71 4.72 9.66
CA ALA A 220 -17.47 5.90 10.49
C ALA A 220 -16.26 6.70 10.01
N THR A 221 -15.14 6.03 9.72
CA THR A 221 -13.94 6.65 9.14
C THR A 221 -14.25 7.28 7.80
N GLY A 222 -15.01 6.61 6.93
CA GLY A 222 -15.41 7.14 5.63
C GLY A 222 -16.19 8.45 5.74
N ARG A 223 -17.17 8.56 6.66
CA ARG A 223 -17.94 9.80 6.91
C ARG A 223 -17.04 10.93 7.42
N ILE A 224 -16.11 10.66 8.32
CA ILE A 224 -15.17 11.66 8.85
C ILE A 224 -14.22 12.15 7.74
N VAL A 225 -13.67 11.25 6.94
CA VAL A 225 -12.79 11.57 5.82
C VAL A 225 -13.52 12.40 4.77
N ASP A 226 -14.78 12.07 4.45
CA ASP A 226 -15.61 12.84 3.53
C ASP A 226 -15.79 14.28 4.01
N GLY A 227 -16.15 14.47 5.30
CA GLY A 227 -16.26 15.78 5.93
C GLY A 227 -14.96 16.60 5.86
N TYR A 228 -13.81 15.97 6.14
CA TYR A 228 -12.52 16.66 6.08
C TYR A 228 -12.06 16.97 4.65
N THR A 229 -12.31 16.08 3.71
CA THR A 229 -12.01 16.31 2.29
C THR A 229 -12.82 17.48 1.73
N ASN A 230 -14.08 17.62 2.16
CA ASN A 230 -14.99 18.66 1.73
C ASN A 230 -15.13 19.79 2.75
N ILE A 231 -14.12 20.03 3.59
CA ILE A 231 -14.19 20.99 4.72
C ILE A 231 -14.57 22.40 4.29
N SER A 232 -14.12 22.85 3.11
CA SER A 232 -14.47 24.15 2.55
C SER A 232 -15.97 24.28 2.34
N THR A 233 -16.62 23.24 1.79
CA THR A 233 -18.07 23.20 1.59
C THR A 233 -18.80 23.24 2.92
N LEU A 234 -18.38 22.44 3.91
CA LEU A 234 -18.96 22.45 5.25
C LEU A 234 -18.85 23.83 5.91
N LYS A 235 -17.71 24.50 5.78
CA LYS A 235 -17.50 25.85 6.33
C LYS A 235 -18.33 26.91 5.62
N LEU A 236 -18.48 26.83 4.29
CA LEU A 236 -19.25 27.80 3.48
C LEU A 236 -20.75 27.72 3.77
N PHE A 237 -21.30 26.52 3.93
CA PHE A 237 -22.74 26.34 4.16
C PHE A 237 -23.17 26.34 5.63
N ALA A 238 -22.23 26.44 6.59
CA ALA A 238 -22.45 26.62 8.03
C ALA A 238 -23.40 25.61 8.71
N HIS A 239 -23.53 24.38 8.17
CA HIS A 239 -24.41 23.33 8.73
C HIS A 239 -23.69 22.38 9.70
N ALA A 240 -22.83 22.90 10.58
CA ALA A 240 -22.01 22.10 11.52
C ALA A 240 -22.85 21.12 12.36
N GLY A 241 -24.04 21.52 12.83
CA GLY A 241 -24.89 20.63 13.65
C GLY A 241 -25.42 19.41 12.88
N ARG A 242 -25.72 19.56 11.59
CA ARG A 242 -26.15 18.42 10.74
C ARG A 242 -25.02 17.43 10.50
N GLU A 243 -23.81 17.94 10.26
CA GLU A 243 -22.62 17.13 10.07
C GLU A 243 -22.23 16.39 11.36
N GLN A 244 -22.30 17.06 12.50
CA GLN A 244 -22.08 16.43 13.80
C GLN A 244 -23.06 15.27 14.04
N ALA A 245 -24.35 15.45 13.73
CA ALA A 245 -25.35 14.38 13.84
C ALA A 245 -25.01 13.21 12.90
N TYR A 246 -24.63 13.48 11.66
CA TYR A 246 -24.27 12.47 10.66
C TYR A 246 -23.08 11.60 11.08
N VAL A 247 -22.04 12.21 11.67
CA VAL A 247 -20.88 11.48 12.20
C VAL A 247 -21.24 10.76 13.50
N ARG A 248 -22.03 11.38 14.38
CA ARG A 248 -22.50 10.80 15.63
C ARG A 248 -23.24 9.49 15.41
N ASP A 249 -24.15 9.44 14.44
CA ASP A 249 -24.90 8.20 14.11
C ASP A 249 -23.96 7.06 13.71
N ALA A 250 -22.89 7.35 12.96
CA ALA A 250 -21.92 6.34 12.58
C ALA A 250 -21.05 5.87 13.77
N ILE A 251 -20.71 6.78 14.68
CA ILE A 251 -19.98 6.43 15.92
C ILE A 251 -20.87 5.60 16.85
N ASP A 252 -22.14 5.94 16.96
CA ASP A 252 -23.10 5.17 17.77
C ASP A 252 -23.29 3.75 17.20
N GLU A 253 -23.43 3.61 15.86
CA GLU A 253 -23.47 2.30 15.21
C GLU A 253 -22.20 1.49 15.52
N LEU A 254 -21.01 2.09 15.35
CA LEU A 254 -19.73 1.48 15.69
C LEU A 254 -19.69 1.04 17.16
N ALA A 255 -20.11 1.89 18.09
CA ALA A 255 -20.13 1.59 19.52
C ALA A 255 -21.02 0.38 19.84
N VAL A 256 -22.21 0.29 19.23
CA VAL A 256 -23.12 -0.86 19.39
C VAL A 256 -22.48 -2.16 18.88
N LYS A 257 -21.88 -2.13 17.68
CA LYS A 257 -21.24 -3.31 17.10
C LYS A 257 -19.99 -3.73 17.90
N HIS A 258 -19.19 -2.76 18.32
CA HIS A 258 -18.02 -3.02 19.16
C HIS A 258 -18.38 -3.62 20.53
N ARG A 259 -19.45 -3.13 21.19
CA ARG A 259 -20.00 -3.76 22.41
C ARG A 259 -20.41 -5.21 22.17
N GLY A 260 -20.94 -5.54 20.99
CA GLY A 260 -21.26 -6.92 20.60
C GLY A 260 -20.02 -7.81 20.52
N GLN A 261 -18.89 -7.29 20.07
CA GLN A 261 -17.60 -7.98 20.05
C GLN A 261 -17.05 -8.16 21.46
N THR A 262 -16.98 -7.07 22.25
CA THR A 262 -16.39 -7.11 23.61
C THR A 262 -17.16 -8.01 24.56
N ARG A 263 -18.49 -8.17 24.41
CA ARG A 263 -19.28 -9.15 25.19
C ARG A 263 -18.81 -10.58 24.96
N VAL A 264 -18.50 -10.95 23.71
CA VAL A 264 -17.97 -12.29 23.39
C VAL A 264 -16.58 -12.47 23.98
N THR A 265 -15.71 -11.45 23.91
CA THR A 265 -14.39 -11.46 24.53
C THR A 265 -14.50 -11.66 26.05
N THR A 266 -15.34 -10.87 26.72
CA THR A 266 -15.53 -10.98 28.18
C THR A 266 -16.05 -12.36 28.59
N ALA A 267 -17.01 -12.91 27.83
CA ALA A 267 -17.53 -14.25 28.12
C ALA A 267 -16.46 -15.33 27.97
N MET A 268 -15.61 -15.20 26.94
CA MET A 268 -14.50 -16.12 26.70
C MET A 268 -13.42 -16.00 27.79
N ASP A 269 -13.02 -14.78 28.16
CA ASP A 269 -12.04 -14.54 29.23
C ASP A 269 -12.51 -15.15 30.56
N THR A 270 -13.79 -14.96 30.87
CA THR A 270 -14.40 -15.52 32.09
C THR A 270 -14.41 -17.04 32.04
N ALA A 271 -14.80 -17.64 30.91
CA ALA A 271 -14.82 -19.11 30.76
C ALA A 271 -13.40 -19.71 30.88
N ILE A 272 -12.39 -19.07 30.31
CA ILE A 272 -10.99 -19.49 30.45
C ILE A 272 -10.51 -19.33 31.90
N ALA A 273 -10.85 -18.22 32.57
CA ALA A 273 -10.50 -18.02 33.97
C ALA A 273 -11.09 -19.11 34.88
N VAL A 274 -12.32 -19.53 34.64
CA VAL A 274 -12.96 -20.64 35.34
C VAL A 274 -12.25 -21.96 35.05
N ALA A 275 -11.95 -22.27 33.78
CA ALA A 275 -11.20 -23.47 33.39
C ALA A 275 -9.81 -23.53 34.05
N ASN A 276 -9.12 -22.41 34.09
CA ASN A 276 -7.82 -22.25 34.74
C ASN A 276 -7.91 -22.43 36.25
N GLY A 277 -8.98 -21.93 36.88
CA GLY A 277 -9.24 -22.17 38.30
C GLY A 277 -9.40 -23.67 38.62
N PHE A 278 -10.15 -24.39 37.80
CA PHE A 278 -10.30 -25.85 37.95
C PHE A 278 -8.96 -26.58 37.72
N LEU A 279 -8.13 -26.14 36.74
CA LEU A 279 -6.83 -26.71 36.52
C LEU A 279 -5.94 -26.54 37.76
N ILE A 280 -5.84 -25.32 38.33
CA ILE A 280 -4.99 -25.04 39.49
C ILE A 280 -5.45 -25.87 40.69
N VAL A 281 -6.74 -25.75 41.04
CA VAL A 281 -7.31 -26.44 42.24
C VAL A 281 -7.22 -27.95 42.05
N GLY A 282 -7.59 -28.49 40.87
CA GLY A 282 -7.56 -29.92 40.58
C GLY A 282 -6.15 -30.49 40.65
N THR A 283 -5.17 -29.82 40.08
CA THR A 283 -3.77 -30.28 40.14
C THR A 283 -3.21 -30.22 41.56
N CYS A 284 -3.44 -29.10 42.29
CA CYS A 284 -2.99 -28.99 43.69
C CYS A 284 -3.65 -30.04 44.60
N ALA A 285 -4.97 -30.24 44.47
CA ALA A 285 -5.67 -31.22 45.26
C ALA A 285 -5.19 -32.66 45.00
N LEU A 286 -4.97 -33.00 43.73
CA LEU A 286 -4.45 -34.31 43.35
C LEU A 286 -2.99 -34.48 43.80
N ALA A 287 -2.16 -33.48 43.64
CA ALA A 287 -0.79 -33.51 44.13
C ALA A 287 -0.70 -33.72 45.65
N LEU A 288 -1.51 -32.98 46.43
CA LEU A 288 -1.60 -33.16 47.88
C LEU A 288 -2.07 -34.56 48.27
N TRP A 289 -3.04 -35.10 47.53
CA TRP A 289 -3.56 -36.46 47.77
C TRP A 289 -2.50 -37.52 47.48
N LEU A 290 -1.74 -37.42 46.35
CA LEU A 290 -0.64 -38.33 46.04
C LEU A 290 0.50 -38.23 47.06
N TRP A 291 0.82 -36.99 47.48
CA TRP A 291 1.82 -36.77 48.53
C TRP A 291 1.42 -37.40 49.87
N SER A 292 0.16 -37.27 50.28
CA SER A 292 -0.32 -37.88 51.52
C SER A 292 -0.22 -39.40 51.50
N ARG A 293 -0.12 -40.02 50.31
CA ARG A 293 0.13 -41.44 50.10
C ARG A 293 1.61 -41.79 49.96
N GLY A 294 2.49 -40.80 50.02
CA GLY A 294 3.92 -41.04 49.86
C GLY A 294 4.37 -41.35 48.41
N GLN A 295 3.50 -41.08 47.42
CA GLN A 295 3.76 -41.38 46.01
C GLN A 295 4.61 -40.31 45.29
N ILE A 296 4.54 -39.05 45.76
CA ILE A 296 5.34 -37.95 45.21
C ILE A 296 6.01 -37.14 46.33
N SER A 297 7.07 -36.39 45.95
CA SER A 297 7.81 -35.51 46.86
C SER A 297 7.13 -34.14 47.03
N VAL A 298 7.59 -33.34 48.00
CA VAL A 298 7.16 -31.94 48.16
C VAL A 298 7.63 -31.10 46.98
N GLY A 299 8.81 -31.41 46.43
CA GLY A 299 9.32 -30.77 45.22
C GLY A 299 8.43 -31.03 44.01
N ALA A 300 7.86 -32.24 43.88
CA ALA A 300 6.91 -32.54 42.81
C ALA A 300 5.61 -31.71 42.93
N ILE A 301 5.12 -31.43 44.15
CA ILE A 301 3.98 -30.47 44.34
C ILE A 301 4.36 -29.07 43.87
N THR A 302 5.57 -28.60 44.21
CA THR A 302 6.08 -27.29 43.83
C THR A 302 6.23 -27.16 42.32
N LEU A 303 6.81 -28.17 41.67
CA LEU A 303 6.93 -28.26 40.22
C LEU A 303 5.55 -28.21 39.56
N ALA A 304 4.62 -29.07 39.98
CA ALA A 304 3.27 -29.15 39.40
C ALA A 304 2.53 -27.83 39.54
N THR A 305 2.56 -27.20 40.72
CA THR A 305 1.91 -25.91 40.96
C THR A 305 2.54 -24.81 40.11
N GLY A 306 3.88 -24.74 40.04
CA GLY A 306 4.61 -23.77 39.23
C GLY A 306 4.28 -23.86 37.73
N LEU A 307 4.26 -25.07 37.18
CA LEU A 307 3.93 -25.31 35.78
C LEU A 307 2.46 -24.95 35.47
N VAL A 308 1.52 -25.28 36.35
CA VAL A 308 0.09 -24.96 36.15
C VAL A 308 -0.16 -23.45 36.24
N ILE A 309 0.50 -22.71 37.15
CA ILE A 309 0.45 -21.26 37.18
C ILE A 309 1.04 -20.65 35.89
N ARG A 310 2.11 -21.21 35.37
CA ARG A 310 2.68 -20.78 34.10
C ARG A 310 1.70 -21.00 32.95
N ILE A 311 1.08 -22.16 32.86
CA ILE A 311 0.06 -22.48 31.84
C ILE A 311 -1.15 -21.53 31.95
N HIS A 312 -1.58 -21.23 33.17
CA HIS A 312 -2.62 -20.22 33.42
C HIS A 312 -2.26 -18.85 32.79
N ASN A 313 -1.07 -18.34 33.08
CA ASN A 313 -0.61 -17.05 32.54
C ASN A 313 -0.49 -17.07 31.00
N MET A 314 -0.05 -18.21 30.44
CA MET A 314 0.08 -18.38 29.00
C MET A 314 -1.29 -18.45 28.30
N SER A 315 -2.30 -19.06 28.92
CA SER A 315 -3.61 -19.27 28.30
C SER A 315 -4.29 -17.96 27.86
N GLY A 316 -4.18 -16.90 28.68
CA GLY A 316 -4.66 -15.57 28.33
C GLY A 316 -3.85 -14.92 27.19
N TRP A 317 -2.52 -15.05 27.22
CA TRP A 317 -1.65 -14.53 26.16
C TRP A 317 -1.91 -15.24 24.81
N ILE A 318 -2.05 -16.57 24.81
CA ILE A 318 -2.37 -17.36 23.61
C ILE A 318 -3.65 -16.86 22.95
N MET A 319 -4.68 -16.59 23.75
CA MET A 319 -5.94 -16.09 23.25
C MET A 319 -5.80 -14.71 22.59
N TRP A 320 -5.08 -13.78 23.23
CA TRP A 320 -4.82 -12.47 22.66
C TRP A 320 -4.03 -12.59 21.34
N THR A 321 -3.03 -13.48 21.29
CA THR A 321 -2.23 -13.76 20.11
C THR A 321 -3.06 -14.36 18.96
N VAL A 322 -3.92 -15.34 19.27
CA VAL A 322 -4.81 -15.94 18.24
C VAL A 322 -5.76 -14.89 17.64
N ASN A 323 -6.30 -14.00 18.47
CA ASN A 323 -7.11 -12.90 17.97
C ASN A 323 -6.31 -11.95 17.07
N GLY A 324 -5.11 -11.57 17.48
CA GLY A 324 -4.18 -10.76 16.69
C GLY A 324 -3.88 -11.40 15.33
N ILE A 325 -3.56 -12.70 15.32
CA ILE A 325 -3.32 -13.45 14.08
C ILE A 325 -4.52 -13.38 13.13
N PHE A 326 -5.76 -13.55 13.63
CA PHE A 326 -6.94 -13.46 12.77
C PHE A 326 -7.21 -12.05 12.26
N GLU A 327 -6.98 -11.02 13.07
CA GLU A 327 -7.09 -9.61 12.65
C GLU A 327 -6.05 -9.29 11.58
N ASP A 328 -4.82 -9.72 11.76
CA ASP A 328 -3.73 -9.55 10.81
C ASP A 328 -3.98 -10.30 9.49
N ILE A 329 -4.46 -11.55 9.55
CA ILE A 329 -4.85 -12.30 8.35
C ILE A 329 -5.97 -11.56 7.60
N GLY A 330 -6.94 -10.99 8.32
CA GLY A 330 -7.99 -10.17 7.73
C GLY A 330 -7.44 -8.94 7.00
N THR A 331 -6.50 -8.24 7.62
CA THR A 331 -5.80 -7.10 7.01
C THR A 331 -4.99 -7.50 5.78
N VAL A 332 -4.29 -8.63 5.82
CA VAL A 332 -3.59 -9.19 4.66
C VAL A 332 -4.58 -9.53 3.54
N GLN A 333 -5.73 -10.13 3.86
CA GLN A 333 -6.76 -10.44 2.86
C GLN A 333 -7.33 -9.17 2.19
N ASP A 334 -7.59 -8.11 2.95
CA ASP A 334 -8.02 -6.82 2.39
C ASP A 334 -6.95 -6.21 1.48
N GLY A 335 -5.68 -6.23 1.92
CA GLY A 335 -4.56 -5.77 1.10
C GLY A 335 -4.39 -6.57 -0.20
N MET A 336 -4.55 -7.89 -0.15
CA MET A 336 -4.49 -8.76 -1.32
C MET A 336 -5.52 -8.40 -2.39
N GLN A 337 -6.73 -7.95 -2.02
CA GLN A 337 -7.75 -7.52 -2.99
C GLN A 337 -7.26 -6.36 -3.87
N THR A 338 -6.39 -5.52 -3.34
CA THR A 338 -5.76 -4.42 -4.10
C THR A 338 -4.46 -4.86 -4.76
N ILE A 339 -3.58 -5.54 -4.04
CA ILE A 339 -2.21 -5.84 -4.47
C ILE A 339 -2.17 -7.00 -5.47
N SER A 340 -3.01 -8.03 -5.31
CA SER A 340 -3.01 -9.23 -6.16
C SER A 340 -3.96 -9.08 -7.37
N GLN A 341 -3.99 -7.90 -7.99
CA GLN A 341 -4.72 -7.67 -9.25
C GLN A 341 -3.77 -7.79 -10.45
N PRO A 342 -4.23 -8.34 -11.58
CA PRO A 342 -3.41 -8.41 -12.78
C PRO A 342 -3.13 -7.01 -13.31
N VAL A 343 -1.92 -6.78 -13.79
CA VAL A 343 -1.59 -5.56 -14.53
C VAL A 343 -2.31 -5.62 -15.87
N GLN A 344 -3.17 -4.64 -16.15
CA GLN A 344 -4.03 -4.66 -17.34
C GLN A 344 -3.26 -4.35 -18.62
N VAL A 345 -2.33 -3.37 -18.55
CA VAL A 345 -1.52 -2.96 -19.69
C VAL A 345 -0.09 -3.43 -19.47
N GLN A 346 0.33 -4.44 -20.23
CA GLN A 346 1.67 -5.04 -20.11
C GLN A 346 2.45 -4.90 -21.40
N ASP A 347 3.76 -4.74 -21.30
CA ASP A 347 4.63 -4.84 -22.45
C ASP A 347 4.67 -6.28 -22.94
N ALA A 348 4.66 -6.48 -24.27
CA ALA A 348 4.88 -7.78 -24.87
C ALA A 348 6.25 -8.33 -24.45
N ALA A 349 6.39 -9.65 -24.41
CA ALA A 349 7.66 -10.27 -23.98
C ALA A 349 8.83 -9.92 -24.91
N ASP A 350 8.51 -9.64 -26.16
CA ASP A 350 9.42 -9.24 -27.24
C ASP A 350 9.37 -7.74 -27.57
N ALA A 351 8.75 -6.93 -26.70
CA ALA A 351 8.62 -5.50 -26.90
C ALA A 351 10.02 -4.82 -27.03
N VAL A 352 10.15 -4.05 -28.09
CA VAL A 352 11.39 -3.28 -28.39
C VAL A 352 11.20 -1.79 -28.04
N PRO A 353 12.28 -1.03 -27.82
CA PRO A 353 12.15 0.41 -27.66
C PRO A 353 11.66 1.10 -28.93
N LEU A 354 10.67 2.00 -28.80
CA LEU A 354 10.17 2.83 -29.91
C LEU A 354 11.28 3.77 -30.41
N GLN A 355 11.49 3.81 -31.73
CA GLN A 355 12.38 4.75 -32.39
C GLN A 355 11.58 5.70 -33.26
N VAL A 356 11.49 6.97 -32.87
CA VAL A 356 10.80 8.01 -33.65
C VAL A 356 11.81 8.73 -34.51
N THR A 357 11.57 8.72 -35.82
CA THR A 357 12.45 9.39 -36.83
C THR A 357 11.77 10.61 -37.45
N GLN A 358 10.47 10.53 -37.72
CA GLN A 358 9.67 11.58 -38.36
C GLN A 358 8.53 12.06 -37.48
N GLY A 359 8.02 11.20 -36.61
CA GLY A 359 6.90 11.50 -35.72
C GLY A 359 5.53 11.42 -36.40
N GLN A 360 5.37 10.64 -37.48
CA GLN A 360 4.07 10.36 -38.05
C GLN A 360 3.25 9.50 -37.09
N VAL A 361 1.96 9.85 -36.89
CA VAL A 361 1.05 9.06 -36.06
C VAL A 361 -0.15 8.61 -36.91
N ARG A 362 -0.49 7.32 -36.81
CA ARG A 362 -1.62 6.75 -37.56
C ARG A 362 -2.47 5.87 -36.67
N PHE A 363 -3.78 6.16 -36.63
CA PHE A 363 -4.80 5.37 -35.98
C PHE A 363 -5.53 4.60 -37.09
N GLU A 364 -5.57 3.27 -36.96
CA GLU A 364 -6.21 2.39 -37.94
C GLU A 364 -7.35 1.63 -37.29
N HIS A 365 -8.57 1.99 -37.67
CA HIS A 365 -9.84 1.32 -37.32
C HIS A 365 -9.99 1.06 -35.80
N ILE A 366 -9.59 2.04 -34.99
CA ILE A 366 -9.54 1.86 -33.55
C ILE A 366 -10.94 1.84 -32.91
N HIS A 367 -11.12 0.90 -31.96
CA HIS A 367 -12.30 0.81 -31.09
C HIS A 367 -11.85 0.80 -29.63
N PHE A 368 -12.56 1.56 -28.81
CA PHE A 368 -12.29 1.60 -27.39
C PHE A 368 -13.53 1.99 -26.57
N HIS A 369 -13.76 1.25 -25.47
CA HIS A 369 -14.76 1.57 -24.45
C HIS A 369 -14.23 1.18 -23.06
N TYR A 370 -14.33 2.02 -22.06
CA TYR A 370 -13.83 1.78 -20.68
C TYR A 370 -14.55 0.59 -19.98
N GLY A 371 -14.62 -0.59 -20.59
CA GLY A 371 -15.33 -1.77 -20.07
C GLY A 371 -16.87 -1.64 -20.05
N LYS A 372 -17.44 -0.58 -20.67
CA LYS A 372 -18.88 -0.34 -20.72
C LYS A 372 -19.45 -0.84 -22.06
N ARG A 373 -20.70 -1.32 -22.07
CA ARG A 373 -21.41 -1.63 -23.32
C ARG A 373 -21.70 -0.32 -24.07
N GLY A 374 -20.97 -0.08 -25.15
CA GLY A 374 -21.08 1.12 -26.00
C GLY A 374 -19.76 1.86 -26.11
N GLY A 375 -19.30 2.11 -27.32
CA GLY A 375 -17.96 2.63 -27.60
C GLY A 375 -17.84 4.13 -27.31
N VAL A 376 -16.73 4.51 -26.68
CA VAL A 376 -16.30 5.89 -26.61
C VAL A 376 -15.58 6.29 -27.90
N ILE A 377 -14.91 5.32 -28.56
CA ILE A 377 -14.32 5.42 -29.90
C ILE A 377 -14.82 4.23 -30.71
N ALA A 378 -15.34 4.48 -31.93
CA ALA A 378 -16.00 3.48 -32.74
C ALA A 378 -15.53 3.52 -34.21
N GLY A 379 -14.51 2.70 -34.55
CA GLY A 379 -13.97 2.58 -35.89
C GLY A 379 -13.31 3.86 -36.39
N LEU A 380 -12.46 4.50 -35.57
CA LEU A 380 -11.81 5.77 -35.91
C LEU A 380 -10.53 5.52 -36.70
N ASP A 381 -10.42 6.20 -37.85
CA ASP A 381 -9.25 6.27 -38.70
C ASP A 381 -8.73 7.72 -38.72
N LEU A 382 -7.44 7.93 -38.38
CA LEU A 382 -6.81 9.24 -38.38
C LEU A 382 -5.33 9.11 -38.72
N GLN A 383 -4.86 9.92 -39.66
CA GLN A 383 -3.45 10.06 -39.95
C GLN A 383 -3.00 11.49 -39.62
N VAL A 384 -1.92 11.63 -38.85
CA VAL A 384 -1.21 12.87 -38.55
C VAL A 384 0.16 12.77 -39.21
N ARG A 385 0.47 13.68 -40.12
CA ARG A 385 1.74 13.68 -40.85
C ARG A 385 2.89 14.11 -39.95
N ALA A 386 4.10 13.76 -40.34
CA ALA A 386 5.30 14.26 -39.67
C ALA A 386 5.33 15.80 -39.62
N GLY A 387 5.51 16.37 -38.44
CA GLY A 387 5.54 17.81 -38.22
C GLY A 387 4.18 18.53 -38.36
N GLU A 388 3.09 17.81 -38.66
CA GLU A 388 1.75 18.40 -38.76
C GLU A 388 1.20 18.78 -37.38
N LYS A 389 0.53 19.92 -37.29
CA LYS A 389 -0.17 20.39 -36.09
C LYS A 389 -1.66 20.23 -36.28
N ILE A 390 -2.29 19.26 -35.59
CA ILE A 390 -3.73 19.05 -35.65
C ILE A 390 -4.44 19.50 -34.39
N GLY A 391 -5.62 20.09 -34.56
CA GLY A 391 -6.54 20.42 -33.46
C GLY A 391 -7.71 19.44 -33.40
N LEU A 392 -7.89 18.76 -32.25
CA LEU A 392 -9.05 17.94 -31.95
C LEU A 392 -10.15 18.84 -31.37
N VAL A 393 -11.27 18.96 -32.06
CA VAL A 393 -12.42 19.77 -31.67
C VAL A 393 -13.66 18.93 -31.53
N GLY A 394 -14.60 19.27 -30.68
CA GLY A 394 -15.86 18.57 -30.52
C GLY A 394 -16.49 18.77 -29.15
N PRO A 395 -17.74 18.38 -28.97
CA PRO A 395 -18.44 18.52 -27.70
C PRO A 395 -17.76 17.74 -26.58
N SER A 396 -18.13 18.05 -25.33
CA SER A 396 -17.69 17.25 -24.18
C SER A 396 -18.18 15.80 -24.34
N GLY A 397 -17.34 14.83 -24.02
CA GLY A 397 -17.66 13.42 -24.21
C GLY A 397 -17.48 12.86 -25.64
N ALA A 398 -17.03 13.66 -26.63
CA ALA A 398 -16.79 13.22 -27.99
C ALA A 398 -15.65 12.20 -28.15
N GLY A 399 -14.84 11.93 -27.10
CA GLY A 399 -13.74 10.95 -27.13
C GLY A 399 -12.34 11.54 -27.31
N LYS A 400 -12.18 12.88 -27.29
CA LYS A 400 -10.89 13.56 -27.52
C LYS A 400 -9.80 13.13 -26.54
N SER A 401 -10.04 13.25 -25.23
CA SER A 401 -9.08 12.83 -24.19
C SER A 401 -8.90 11.32 -24.17
N THR A 402 -9.90 10.54 -24.56
CA THR A 402 -9.76 9.08 -24.72
C THR A 402 -8.79 8.75 -25.84
N LEU A 403 -8.83 9.46 -26.98
CA LEU A 403 -7.89 9.29 -28.08
C LEU A 403 -6.44 9.52 -27.64
N VAL A 404 -6.21 10.53 -26.82
CA VAL A 404 -4.91 10.82 -26.21
C VAL A 404 -4.48 9.70 -25.26
N ASN A 405 -5.39 9.22 -24.41
CA ASN A 405 -5.10 8.16 -23.45
C ASN A 405 -4.70 6.83 -24.11
N VAL A 406 -5.36 6.45 -25.21
CA VAL A 406 -4.99 5.23 -25.95
C VAL A 406 -3.70 5.42 -26.76
N LEU A 407 -3.39 6.64 -27.25
CA LEU A 407 -2.10 6.94 -27.90
C LEU A 407 -0.92 6.80 -26.91
N LEU A 408 -1.11 7.24 -25.68
CA LEU A 408 -0.13 7.07 -24.59
C LEU A 408 -0.09 5.63 -24.03
N ARG A 409 -0.91 4.74 -24.57
CA ARG A 409 -1.09 3.37 -24.09
C ARG A 409 -1.30 3.33 -22.57
N LEU A 410 -2.18 4.22 -22.06
CA LEU A 410 -2.68 4.16 -20.68
C LEU A 410 -3.78 3.09 -20.56
N TYR A 411 -4.35 2.70 -21.69
CA TYR A 411 -5.29 1.60 -21.92
C TYR A 411 -4.95 0.92 -23.24
N ASP A 412 -5.09 -0.40 -23.32
CA ASP A 412 -4.99 -1.14 -24.59
C ASP A 412 -6.31 -1.03 -25.37
N LEU A 413 -6.22 -1.07 -26.69
CA LEU A 413 -7.39 -1.04 -27.59
C LEU A 413 -8.15 -2.38 -27.55
N GLU A 414 -9.46 -2.34 -27.77
CA GLU A 414 -10.25 -3.54 -28.02
C GLU A 414 -10.08 -4.04 -29.46
N GLN A 415 -9.98 -3.12 -30.44
CA GLN A 415 -9.75 -3.44 -31.85
C GLN A 415 -8.98 -2.32 -32.54
N GLY A 416 -8.33 -2.65 -33.65
CA GLY A 416 -7.52 -1.73 -34.43
C GLY A 416 -6.09 -1.63 -33.88
N ARG A 417 -5.34 -0.66 -34.41
CA ARG A 417 -3.94 -0.40 -33.98
C ARG A 417 -3.58 1.06 -34.13
N ILE A 418 -2.55 1.47 -33.39
CA ILE A 418 -1.95 2.80 -33.48
C ILE A 418 -0.49 2.62 -33.85
N LEU A 419 -0.06 3.33 -34.87
CA LEU A 419 1.30 3.27 -35.40
C LEU A 419 1.99 4.63 -35.24
N ILE A 420 3.26 4.60 -34.81
CA ILE A 420 4.16 5.76 -34.83
C ILE A 420 5.35 5.42 -35.75
N ASP A 421 5.53 6.17 -36.83
CA ASP A 421 6.50 5.89 -37.89
C ASP A 421 6.46 4.42 -38.37
N GLY A 422 5.24 3.87 -38.51
CA GLY A 422 5.00 2.49 -38.94
C GLY A 422 5.16 1.43 -37.85
N GLN A 423 5.62 1.77 -36.65
CA GLN A 423 5.78 0.86 -35.52
C GLN A 423 4.50 0.82 -34.69
N ASP A 424 3.99 -0.38 -34.43
CA ASP A 424 2.79 -0.56 -33.57
C ASP A 424 3.13 -0.28 -32.10
N ILE A 425 2.36 0.63 -31.47
CA ILE A 425 2.58 0.98 -30.06
C ILE A 425 2.33 -0.20 -29.11
N ALA A 426 1.62 -1.23 -29.53
CA ALA A 426 1.41 -2.45 -28.74
C ALA A 426 2.66 -3.35 -28.69
N ALA A 427 3.54 -3.26 -29.71
CA ALA A 427 4.76 -4.04 -29.84
C ALA A 427 6.00 -3.33 -29.24
N VAL A 428 5.86 -2.11 -28.73
CA VAL A 428 6.98 -1.37 -28.13
C VAL A 428 6.81 -1.24 -26.62
N THR A 429 7.92 -0.93 -25.91
CA THR A 429 7.86 -0.72 -24.45
C THR A 429 7.12 0.58 -24.12
N GLN A 430 6.27 0.57 -23.12
CA GLN A 430 5.50 1.75 -22.66
C GLN A 430 6.42 2.91 -22.26
N GLU A 431 7.57 2.61 -21.66
CA GLU A 431 8.54 3.60 -21.23
C GLU A 431 9.14 4.35 -22.44
N SER A 432 9.56 3.63 -23.49
CA SER A 432 10.08 4.24 -24.71
C SER A 432 9.00 5.04 -25.45
N LEU A 433 7.77 4.50 -25.55
CA LEU A 433 6.63 5.18 -26.16
C LEU A 433 6.38 6.54 -25.46
N ARG A 434 6.19 6.50 -24.14
CA ARG A 434 5.91 7.72 -23.36
C ARG A 434 7.12 8.65 -23.32
N GLY A 435 8.33 8.12 -23.47
CA GLY A 435 9.57 8.91 -23.63
C GLY A 435 9.54 9.83 -24.86
N GLN A 436 8.95 9.36 -25.96
CA GLN A 436 8.89 10.09 -27.24
C GLN A 436 7.67 11.02 -27.36
N ILE A 437 6.81 11.10 -26.36
CA ILE A 437 5.61 11.94 -26.37
C ILE A 437 5.67 12.94 -25.22
N GLY A 438 5.65 14.23 -25.51
CA GLY A 438 5.47 15.31 -24.54
C GLY A 438 3.97 15.55 -24.32
N LEU A 439 3.52 15.66 -23.07
CA LEU A 439 2.13 15.95 -22.74
C LEU A 439 2.03 17.14 -21.80
N VAL A 440 1.27 18.16 -22.20
CA VAL A 440 0.83 19.25 -21.34
C VAL A 440 -0.63 18.99 -21.01
N THR A 441 -0.93 18.69 -19.74
CA THR A 441 -2.28 18.36 -19.26
C THR A 441 -3.04 19.61 -18.84
N GLN A 442 -4.38 19.56 -18.85
CA GLN A 442 -5.28 20.57 -18.31
C GLN A 442 -5.02 20.80 -16.82
N ASP A 443 -4.99 19.74 -16.03
CA ASP A 443 -4.63 19.76 -14.63
C ASP A 443 -3.11 19.59 -14.47
N THR A 444 -2.41 20.67 -14.17
CA THR A 444 -0.96 20.67 -13.94
C THR A 444 -0.63 20.25 -12.52
N SER A 445 -0.57 18.94 -12.28
CA SER A 445 -0.11 18.41 -11.00
C SER A 445 1.42 18.44 -10.91
N LEU A 446 1.91 18.91 -9.77
CA LEU A 446 3.32 18.86 -9.41
C LEU A 446 3.54 17.87 -8.28
N LEU A 447 4.67 17.17 -8.32
CA LEU A 447 5.08 16.27 -7.26
C LEU A 447 5.47 17.09 -6.01
N HIS A 448 5.18 16.59 -4.82
CA HIS A 448 5.60 17.22 -3.56
C HIS A 448 7.11 17.04 -3.35
N ARG A 449 7.88 17.79 -4.13
CA ARG A 449 9.35 17.77 -4.20
C ARG A 449 9.83 19.18 -4.50
N SER A 450 11.14 19.37 -4.63
CA SER A 450 11.73 20.64 -5.06
C SER A 450 11.25 21.03 -6.46
N ILE A 451 11.32 22.32 -6.79
CA ILE A 451 11.08 22.81 -8.16
C ILE A 451 12.04 22.14 -9.13
N ARG A 452 13.31 21.99 -8.74
CA ARG A 452 14.35 21.30 -9.52
C ARG A 452 13.95 19.88 -9.87
N ASP A 453 13.54 19.09 -8.88
CA ASP A 453 13.10 17.68 -9.10
C ASP A 453 11.88 17.61 -10.00
N ASN A 454 10.95 18.56 -9.86
CA ASN A 454 9.78 18.64 -10.73
C ASN A 454 10.14 18.91 -12.18
N LEU A 455 11.12 19.75 -12.45
CA LEU A 455 11.60 20.06 -13.80
C LEU A 455 12.40 18.88 -14.39
N LEU A 456 13.37 18.36 -13.63
CA LEU A 456 14.22 17.25 -14.04
C LEU A 456 13.45 15.93 -14.25
N TYR A 457 12.23 15.83 -13.73
CA TYR A 457 11.36 14.66 -13.98
C TYR A 457 11.09 14.45 -15.48
N GLY A 458 11.12 15.53 -16.31
CA GLY A 458 11.03 15.44 -17.76
C GLY A 458 12.28 14.81 -18.41
N ARG A 459 13.47 15.09 -17.87
CA ARG A 459 14.76 14.58 -18.35
C ARG A 459 15.77 14.58 -17.21
N PRO A 460 15.89 13.47 -16.44
CA PRO A 460 16.72 13.40 -15.23
C PRO A 460 18.21 13.71 -15.45
N GLN A 461 18.71 13.48 -16.65
CA GLN A 461 20.13 13.68 -17.03
C GLN A 461 20.38 15.02 -17.71
N ALA A 462 19.42 15.97 -17.69
CA ALA A 462 19.59 17.27 -18.29
C ALA A 462 20.69 18.08 -17.57
N SER A 463 21.49 18.81 -18.33
CA SER A 463 22.47 19.73 -17.77
C SER A 463 21.82 20.97 -17.19
N GLU A 464 22.51 21.67 -16.29
CA GLU A 464 22.01 22.92 -15.69
C GLU A 464 21.68 23.96 -16.76
N ALA A 465 22.50 24.05 -17.82
CA ALA A 465 22.26 24.95 -18.95
C ALA A 465 20.93 24.63 -19.67
N GLN A 466 20.63 23.33 -19.89
CA GLN A 466 19.37 22.87 -20.48
C GLN A 466 18.17 23.17 -19.57
N LEU A 467 18.34 22.98 -18.27
CA LEU A 467 17.32 23.29 -17.27
C LEU A 467 16.96 24.78 -17.30
N LEU A 468 17.96 25.66 -17.23
CA LEU A 468 17.79 27.11 -17.25
C LEU A 468 17.20 27.60 -18.58
N ASP A 469 17.58 26.99 -19.71
CA ASP A 469 17.03 27.32 -21.02
C ASP A 469 15.53 26.97 -21.10
N ALA A 470 15.15 25.78 -20.63
CA ALA A 470 13.75 25.36 -20.58
C ALA A 470 12.91 26.25 -19.65
N VAL A 471 13.46 26.66 -18.50
CA VAL A 471 12.81 27.57 -17.54
C VAL A 471 12.59 28.95 -18.15
N ARG A 472 13.59 29.49 -18.86
CA ARG A 472 13.48 30.78 -19.57
C ARG A 472 12.45 30.73 -20.70
N LYS A 473 12.46 29.68 -21.53
CA LYS A 473 11.48 29.47 -22.61
C LYS A 473 10.05 29.35 -22.07
N ALA A 474 9.88 28.80 -20.87
CA ALA A 474 8.58 28.73 -20.20
C ALA A 474 8.24 29.99 -19.40
N ARG A 475 9.08 31.03 -19.43
CA ARG A 475 8.93 32.26 -18.63
C ARG A 475 8.75 31.99 -17.12
N ALA A 476 9.36 30.90 -16.63
CA ALA A 476 9.23 30.49 -15.23
C ALA A 476 10.34 31.10 -14.33
N ASP A 477 11.43 31.59 -14.90
CA ASP A 477 12.53 32.30 -14.24
C ASP A 477 12.04 33.51 -13.44
N SER A 478 11.06 34.25 -13.97
CA SER A 478 10.51 35.47 -13.34
C SER A 478 9.99 35.27 -11.91
N PHE A 479 9.60 34.08 -11.52
CA PHE A 479 9.05 33.83 -10.18
C PHE A 479 9.82 32.77 -9.39
N ILE A 480 10.55 31.84 -10.03
CA ILE A 480 11.24 30.74 -9.33
C ILE A 480 12.20 31.31 -8.29
N ASP A 481 12.99 32.33 -8.64
CA ASP A 481 13.99 32.93 -7.74
C ASP A 481 13.38 33.60 -6.50
N THR A 482 12.10 33.96 -6.56
CA THR A 482 11.37 34.59 -5.45
C THR A 482 10.69 33.56 -4.52
N LEU A 483 10.66 32.28 -4.89
CA LEU A 483 10.00 31.25 -4.11
C LEU A 483 10.74 30.98 -2.81
N ILE A 484 9.98 30.91 -1.71
CA ILE A 484 10.46 30.49 -0.39
C ILE A 484 9.40 29.54 0.17
N ASP A 485 9.80 28.35 0.55
CA ASP A 485 8.88 27.40 1.20
C ASP A 485 8.82 27.56 2.73
N GLY A 486 7.99 26.76 3.39
CA GLY A 486 7.79 26.83 4.84
C GLY A 486 9.02 26.44 5.68
N GLU A 487 10.02 25.81 5.08
CA GLU A 487 11.29 25.43 5.70
C GLU A 487 12.43 26.40 5.34
N GLY A 488 12.14 27.49 4.59
CA GLY A 488 13.10 28.52 4.22
C GLY A 488 13.97 28.16 3.01
N ARG A 489 13.70 27.06 2.29
CA ARG A 489 14.39 26.72 1.03
C ARG A 489 13.95 27.66 -0.06
N ARG A 490 14.87 28.06 -0.96
CA ARG A 490 14.64 29.13 -1.95
C ARG A 490 14.80 28.63 -3.38
N GLY A 491 14.13 29.31 -4.29
CA GLY A 491 14.29 29.14 -5.73
C GLY A 491 14.03 27.70 -6.19
N PHE A 492 14.99 27.13 -6.88
CA PHE A 492 14.92 25.75 -7.39
C PHE A 492 14.82 24.69 -6.27
N ASP A 493 15.31 24.98 -5.08
CA ASP A 493 15.30 24.06 -3.95
C ASP A 493 14.00 24.17 -3.11
N ALA A 494 13.18 25.18 -3.36
CA ALA A 494 11.88 25.32 -2.72
C ALA A 494 10.98 24.13 -3.07
N HIS A 495 10.38 23.50 -2.05
CA HIS A 495 9.46 22.38 -2.23
C HIS A 495 8.03 22.86 -2.54
N VAL A 496 7.41 22.18 -3.47
CA VAL A 496 6.00 22.40 -3.79
C VAL A 496 5.16 21.61 -2.82
N GLY A 497 4.13 22.24 -2.19
CA GLY A 497 3.18 21.55 -1.33
C GLY A 497 2.31 20.56 -2.09
N GLU A 498 1.53 19.75 -1.37
CA GLU A 498 0.59 18.81 -1.96
C GLU A 498 -0.28 19.55 -3.00
N ARG A 499 -0.35 19.00 -4.24
CA ARG A 499 -1.00 19.62 -5.41
C ARG A 499 -0.43 21.00 -5.83
N GLY A 500 0.78 21.34 -5.41
CA GLY A 500 1.40 22.63 -5.73
C GLY A 500 0.69 23.83 -5.09
N VAL A 501 0.15 23.69 -3.92
CA VAL A 501 -0.70 24.68 -3.22
C VAL A 501 -0.03 26.04 -3.02
N LYS A 502 1.30 26.09 -2.99
CA LYS A 502 2.08 27.35 -2.83
C LYS A 502 2.28 28.12 -4.12
N LEU A 503 1.84 27.59 -5.26
CA LEU A 503 1.98 28.21 -6.57
C LEU A 503 0.63 28.60 -7.15
N SER A 504 0.55 29.71 -7.89
CA SER A 504 -0.63 30.06 -8.67
C SER A 504 -0.87 29.05 -9.80
N GLY A 505 -2.08 29.02 -10.37
CA GLY A 505 -2.40 28.17 -11.53
C GLY A 505 -1.43 28.38 -12.68
N GLY A 506 -1.16 29.64 -13.03
CA GLY A 506 -0.22 30.00 -14.09
C GLY A 506 1.23 29.65 -13.79
N GLN A 507 1.67 29.74 -12.53
CA GLN A 507 3.00 29.30 -12.12
C GLN A 507 3.15 27.79 -12.26
N ARG A 508 2.17 26.99 -11.78
CA ARG A 508 2.17 25.53 -11.97
C ARG A 508 2.25 25.15 -13.44
N GLN A 509 1.46 25.82 -14.27
CA GLN A 509 1.42 25.56 -15.70
C GLN A 509 2.76 25.84 -16.39
N ARG A 510 3.42 26.97 -16.06
CA ARG A 510 4.75 27.31 -16.61
C ARG A 510 5.81 26.29 -16.20
N ILE A 511 5.77 25.77 -14.96
CA ILE A 511 6.65 24.65 -14.55
C ILE A 511 6.35 23.38 -15.34
N ALA A 512 5.08 23.05 -15.57
CA ALA A 512 4.71 21.90 -16.39
C ALA A 512 5.16 22.04 -17.85
N ILE A 513 5.03 23.22 -18.44
CA ILE A 513 5.55 23.52 -19.78
C ILE A 513 7.08 23.41 -19.81
N ALA A 514 7.80 23.98 -18.83
CA ALA A 514 9.25 23.85 -18.71
C ALA A 514 9.70 22.38 -18.63
N ARG A 515 8.98 21.55 -17.90
CA ARG A 515 9.20 20.09 -17.83
C ARG A 515 9.09 19.42 -19.21
N VAL A 516 8.10 19.80 -20.01
CA VAL A 516 7.88 19.24 -21.35
C VAL A 516 8.89 19.79 -22.35
N LEU A 517 9.29 21.08 -22.24
CA LEU A 517 10.40 21.66 -23.01
C LEU A 517 11.71 20.93 -22.75
N LEU A 518 12.00 20.65 -21.48
CA LEU A 518 13.22 19.93 -21.08
C LEU A 518 13.23 18.49 -21.59
N LYS A 519 12.07 17.83 -21.64
CA LYS A 519 11.90 16.49 -22.21
C LYS A 519 12.23 16.44 -23.70
N ASP A 520 11.88 17.47 -24.43
CA ASP A 520 12.16 17.67 -25.87
C ASP A 520 11.73 16.49 -26.76
N ALA A 521 10.53 15.97 -26.53
CA ALA A 521 9.97 14.85 -27.28
C ALA A 521 9.54 15.29 -28.71
N PRO A 522 9.66 14.41 -29.75
CA PRO A 522 9.30 14.71 -31.14
C PRO A 522 7.79 14.83 -31.38
N ILE A 523 6.97 14.18 -30.55
CA ILE A 523 5.51 14.26 -30.60
C ILE A 523 5.02 15.01 -29.38
N LEU A 524 4.13 15.98 -29.59
CA LEU A 524 3.57 16.81 -28.53
C LEU A 524 2.05 16.70 -28.47
N ILE A 525 1.54 16.51 -27.27
CA ILE A 525 0.11 16.53 -26.99
C ILE A 525 -0.19 17.72 -26.07
N LEU A 526 -1.17 18.54 -26.44
CA LEU A 526 -1.63 19.68 -25.67
C LEU A 526 -3.11 19.43 -25.28
N ASP A 527 -3.39 19.29 -23.97
CA ASP A 527 -4.75 19.14 -23.49
C ASP A 527 -5.13 20.43 -22.72
N GLU A 528 -5.90 21.30 -23.37
CA GLU A 528 -6.50 22.53 -22.82
C GLU A 528 -5.55 23.42 -21.98
N ALA A 529 -4.34 23.64 -22.47
CA ALA A 529 -3.23 24.24 -21.73
C ALA A 529 -3.42 25.69 -21.22
N THR A 530 -4.63 26.32 -21.30
CA THR A 530 -4.79 27.76 -20.98
C THR A 530 -6.10 28.13 -20.26
N SER A 531 -6.87 27.21 -19.69
CA SER A 531 -8.28 27.39 -19.34
C SER A 531 -8.64 28.32 -18.15
N ALA A 532 -7.69 28.90 -17.37
CA ALA A 532 -8.02 29.67 -16.16
C ALA A 532 -6.99 30.74 -15.77
N LEU A 533 -6.60 31.62 -16.71
CA LEU A 533 -5.47 32.53 -16.49
C LEU A 533 -5.80 33.98 -16.83
N ASP A 534 -5.17 34.94 -16.14
CA ASP A 534 -5.18 36.35 -16.43
C ASP A 534 -4.54 36.62 -17.80
N SER A 535 -5.01 37.68 -18.51
CA SER A 535 -4.62 37.95 -19.90
C SER A 535 -3.13 38.10 -20.16
N GLU A 536 -2.35 38.67 -19.23
CA GLU A 536 -0.88 38.79 -19.36
C GLU A 536 -0.19 37.43 -19.20
N VAL A 537 -0.65 36.62 -18.27
CA VAL A 537 -0.12 35.25 -18.04
C VAL A 537 -0.48 34.34 -19.22
N GLU A 538 -1.65 34.55 -19.83
CA GLU A 538 -2.08 33.81 -21.02
C GLU A 538 -1.15 34.07 -22.22
N ALA A 539 -0.78 35.33 -22.48
CA ALA A 539 0.15 35.70 -23.55
C ALA A 539 1.51 35.06 -23.37
N ALA A 540 2.06 35.11 -22.14
CA ALA A 540 3.37 34.46 -21.84
C ALA A 540 3.36 32.94 -22.01
N ILE A 541 2.25 32.29 -21.65
CA ILE A 541 2.08 30.84 -21.84
C ILE A 541 1.93 30.51 -23.31
N GLN A 542 1.23 31.34 -24.07
CA GLN A 542 1.04 31.16 -25.50
C GLN A 542 2.38 31.21 -26.25
N ASP A 543 3.25 32.19 -25.94
CA ASP A 543 4.61 32.27 -26.49
C ASP A 543 5.43 31.01 -26.18
N SER A 544 5.28 30.51 -24.94
CA SER A 544 5.97 29.28 -24.50
C SER A 544 5.46 28.03 -25.22
N LEU A 545 4.15 27.95 -25.51
CA LEU A 545 3.55 26.86 -26.29
C LEU A 545 3.99 26.91 -27.75
N ASP A 546 4.14 28.10 -28.34
CA ASP A 546 4.64 28.26 -29.70
C ASP A 546 6.09 27.79 -29.84
N ALA A 547 6.93 28.15 -28.88
CA ALA A 547 8.30 27.65 -28.80
C ALA A 547 8.34 26.11 -28.64
N LEU A 548 7.38 25.55 -27.88
CA LEU A 548 7.28 24.10 -27.65
C LEU A 548 6.83 23.36 -28.92
N MET A 549 5.94 23.93 -29.74
CA MET A 549 5.39 23.32 -30.97
C MET A 549 6.34 23.36 -32.16
N GLY A 550 7.47 24.06 -32.07
CA GLY A 550 8.41 24.18 -33.18
C GLY A 550 8.98 22.82 -33.62
N ASN A 551 8.92 22.51 -34.92
CA ASN A 551 9.46 21.31 -35.55
C ASN A 551 8.97 19.97 -34.94
N LYS A 552 7.76 19.93 -34.37
CA LYS A 552 7.18 18.73 -33.74
C LYS A 552 5.85 18.37 -34.37
N THR A 553 5.49 17.11 -34.31
CA THR A 553 4.13 16.65 -34.59
C THR A 553 3.25 16.99 -33.39
N VAL A 554 2.17 17.73 -33.60
CA VAL A 554 1.34 18.25 -32.51
C VAL A 554 -0.10 17.76 -32.62
N ILE A 555 -0.62 17.23 -31.52
CA ILE A 555 -2.05 16.90 -31.35
C ILE A 555 -2.56 17.77 -30.20
N ALA A 556 -3.39 18.79 -30.51
CA ALA A 556 -3.95 19.69 -29.51
C ALA A 556 -5.44 19.44 -29.33
N ILE A 557 -5.88 19.20 -28.08
CA ILE A 557 -7.31 19.28 -27.76
C ILE A 557 -7.64 20.77 -27.61
N ALA A 558 -8.33 21.29 -28.61
CA ALA A 558 -8.54 22.72 -28.75
C ALA A 558 -9.91 23.14 -28.19
N HIS A 559 -9.88 23.92 -27.12
CA HIS A 559 -11.05 24.56 -26.52
C HIS A 559 -11.02 26.07 -26.65
N ARG A 560 -9.88 26.68 -27.08
CA ARG A 560 -9.74 28.13 -27.28
C ARG A 560 -9.45 28.48 -28.72
N LEU A 561 -10.00 29.62 -29.15
CA LEU A 561 -9.85 30.17 -30.49
C LEU A 561 -8.40 30.41 -30.89
N SER A 562 -7.58 30.90 -29.93
CA SER A 562 -6.16 31.17 -30.13
C SER A 562 -5.35 29.87 -30.47
N THR A 563 -5.71 28.75 -29.86
CA THR A 563 -5.08 27.46 -30.16
C THR A 563 -5.53 26.93 -31.52
N ILE A 564 -6.83 27.05 -31.85
CA ILE A 564 -7.41 26.57 -33.12
C ILE A 564 -6.79 27.31 -34.33
N ALA A 565 -6.55 28.61 -34.22
CA ALA A 565 -6.01 29.44 -35.29
C ALA A 565 -4.59 29.07 -35.73
N ARG A 566 -3.85 28.31 -34.93
CA ARG A 566 -2.46 27.91 -35.15
C ARG A 566 -2.29 26.50 -35.68
N MET A 567 -3.37 25.76 -35.81
CA MET A 567 -3.37 24.38 -36.29
C MET A 567 -3.43 24.32 -37.81
N ASP A 568 -2.62 23.46 -38.42
CA ASP A 568 -2.60 23.24 -39.87
C ASP A 568 -3.94 22.61 -40.33
N ARG A 569 -4.49 21.74 -39.46
CA ARG A 569 -5.75 21.04 -39.74
C ARG A 569 -6.53 20.80 -38.45
N LEU A 570 -7.84 20.86 -38.55
CA LEU A 570 -8.78 20.52 -37.49
C LEU A 570 -9.46 19.20 -37.79
N VAL A 571 -9.65 18.41 -36.74
CA VAL A 571 -10.37 17.15 -36.73
C VAL A 571 -11.54 17.26 -35.77
N VAL A 572 -12.74 17.24 -36.29
CA VAL A 572 -13.95 17.40 -35.49
C VAL A 572 -14.49 16.03 -35.13
N MET A 573 -14.59 15.77 -33.82
CA MET A 573 -15.08 14.52 -33.28
C MET A 573 -16.48 14.69 -32.69
N ASP A 574 -17.34 13.72 -32.92
CA ASP A 574 -18.64 13.60 -32.28
C ASP A 574 -18.97 12.10 -32.06
N ALA A 575 -19.46 11.77 -30.86
CA ALA A 575 -19.83 10.41 -30.47
C ALA A 575 -18.77 9.35 -30.84
N GLY A 576 -17.49 9.65 -30.65
CA GLY A 576 -16.37 8.73 -30.88
C GLY A 576 -15.95 8.54 -32.35
N LYS A 577 -16.46 9.38 -33.25
CA LYS A 577 -16.15 9.35 -34.69
C LYS A 577 -15.64 10.70 -35.17
N ILE A 578 -14.85 10.68 -36.25
CA ILE A 578 -14.49 11.90 -36.98
C ILE A 578 -15.64 12.23 -37.94
N VAL A 579 -16.22 13.43 -37.77
CA VAL A 579 -17.35 13.91 -38.55
C VAL A 579 -16.97 14.96 -39.60
N GLU A 580 -15.93 15.77 -39.29
CA GLU A 580 -15.40 16.79 -40.19
C GLU A 580 -13.88 16.88 -40.07
N THR A 581 -13.21 17.21 -41.16
CA THR A 581 -11.77 17.52 -41.17
C THR A 581 -11.47 18.59 -42.22
N GLY A 582 -10.59 19.53 -41.88
CA GLY A 582 -10.22 20.62 -42.78
C GLY A 582 -9.52 21.77 -42.06
N THR A 583 -9.16 22.82 -42.77
CA THR A 583 -8.69 24.07 -42.16
C THR A 583 -9.83 24.83 -41.48
N HIS A 584 -9.49 25.78 -40.60
CA HIS A 584 -10.48 26.63 -39.96
C HIS A 584 -11.45 27.28 -40.97
N ALA A 585 -10.90 27.89 -42.05
CA ALA A 585 -11.71 28.57 -43.06
C ALA A 585 -12.65 27.59 -43.80
N GLN A 586 -12.17 26.39 -44.17
CA GLN A 586 -13.00 25.38 -44.82
C GLN A 586 -14.17 24.93 -43.93
N LEU A 587 -13.87 24.64 -42.65
CA LEU A 587 -14.89 24.13 -41.73
C LEU A 587 -15.94 25.19 -41.36
N ILE A 588 -15.57 26.49 -41.30
CA ILE A 588 -16.53 27.58 -41.15
C ILE A 588 -17.43 27.68 -42.38
N ALA A 589 -16.85 27.63 -43.60
CA ALA A 589 -17.60 27.69 -44.85
C ALA A 589 -18.58 26.51 -45.01
N HIS A 590 -18.24 25.32 -44.49
CA HIS A 590 -19.12 24.15 -44.52
C HIS A 590 -20.40 24.32 -43.66
N GLY A 591 -20.43 25.21 -42.65
CA GLY A 591 -21.61 25.49 -41.85
C GLY A 591 -22.12 24.37 -40.95
N ARG A 592 -21.31 23.29 -40.72
CA ARG A 592 -21.70 22.11 -39.96
C ARG A 592 -21.43 22.21 -38.46
N LEU A 593 -21.05 21.11 -37.80
CA LEU A 593 -20.85 21.05 -36.35
C LEU A 593 -19.77 22.03 -35.87
N TYR A 594 -18.63 22.10 -36.59
CA TYR A 594 -17.56 23.03 -36.26
C TYR A 594 -18.01 24.49 -36.26
N ALA A 595 -18.68 24.91 -37.31
CA ALA A 595 -19.17 26.29 -37.42
C ALA A 595 -20.15 26.64 -36.28
N ARG A 596 -21.04 25.72 -35.88
CA ARG A 596 -21.93 25.90 -34.74
C ARG A 596 -21.20 25.99 -33.41
N LEU A 597 -20.14 25.17 -33.17
CA LEU A 597 -19.33 25.25 -31.96
C LEU A 597 -18.55 26.55 -31.88
N TRP A 598 -18.02 26.99 -33.03
CA TRP A 598 -17.33 28.29 -33.16
C TRP A 598 -18.26 29.46 -32.87
N ALA A 599 -19.44 29.53 -33.49
CA ALA A 599 -20.41 30.60 -33.27
C ALA A 599 -20.84 30.71 -31.80
N ARG A 600 -20.95 29.57 -31.07
CA ARG A 600 -21.27 29.60 -29.64
C ARG A 600 -20.13 30.16 -28.80
N GLN A 601 -18.89 30.01 -29.18
CA GLN A 601 -17.74 30.56 -28.46
C GLN A 601 -17.50 32.03 -28.79
N THR A 602 -17.77 32.46 -30.01
CA THR A 602 -17.60 33.85 -30.47
C THR A 602 -18.84 34.73 -30.21
N GLY A 603 -20.03 34.15 -30.21
CA GLY A 603 -21.30 34.88 -30.05
C GLY A 603 -21.50 35.52 -28.67
N GLY A 604 -20.71 35.19 -27.65
CA GLY A 604 -20.67 35.90 -26.37
C GLY A 604 -19.89 37.23 -26.42
N PHE A 605 -19.07 37.45 -27.46
CA PHE A 605 -18.24 38.65 -27.62
C PHE A 605 -18.79 39.66 -28.68
N VAL A 606 -19.75 39.25 -29.53
CA VAL A 606 -20.25 40.09 -30.65
C VAL A 606 -21.63 40.70 -30.36
N ALA A 607 -22.27 40.37 -29.26
CA ALA A 607 -23.58 40.89 -28.90
C ALA A 607 -23.55 42.23 -28.10
N ALA A 608 -22.40 42.92 -28.06
CA ALA A 608 -22.29 44.22 -27.37
C ALA A 608 -22.24 45.46 -28.30
N ASP A 609 -22.25 45.24 -29.64
CA ASP A 609 -22.26 46.38 -30.60
C ASP A 609 -23.28 46.12 -31.73
N ALA A 610 -24.57 46.07 -31.41
CA ALA A 610 -25.66 46.26 -32.37
C ALA A 610 -26.85 46.99 -31.69
#